data_caa903a9abce7ea410c2dc061cf8fa69
#
_entry.id   caa903a9abce7ea410c2dc061cf8fa69
#
_cell.length_a   1.000
_cell.length_b   1.000
_cell.length_c   1.000
_cell.angle_alpha   90.00
_cell.angle_beta   90.00
_cell.angle_gamma   90.00
#
_symmetry.space_group_name_H-M   'P 1'
#
loop_
_entity.id
_entity.type
_entity.pdbx_description
1 polymer ?
#
loop_
_entity_poly.entity_id
_entity_poly.type
_entity_poly.pdbx_seq_one_letter_code
_entity_poly.pdbx_strand_id
1 'polypeptide(L)'
;MANSSSSTITIPNFQLQHITHLRDYIPQAQTHPNPLAFNPYFQTFPGFFLSQTDIVLRHNALDLSGTFPTPTPPLAYTRAGPRNRIFFNPTHVHAAVVTCGGLCPGMNTVIRELVVGLWELYGVHEIFGIKAGYRGFYSYEPVKLNPKMVDDWHKRGGTVLETSRGGFDLQKIVDAIQNHGFNQLYIIGGDGTMRGAVEIFEELKRRKLYISVVGIPKTVDNDVGIIDRSFGFQTAVEMAQQAINAAHVEAVSAVNGIGLVKLMGRSTGHIALHATLSSRDVDCCLIPEIDFFLEGKGGLFEFLEDRLKEMGHAVLKAEKDESGNPVFLDVGVWLKSELKNWWSRDHPNELFTIKYIDPTYMIRAVPANATDNSYCTLLAHSAIHGVMAGYTGFVCGPINGNYAYIPVDEVAKAKNKVDTRDHRWSWVRSVSNQPDFIKC
;
A
#
# COMPACT_ATOMS: atom_id res chain seq x y z
N MET A 1 47.26 -1.77 29.17
CA MET A 1 47.01 -1.83 27.72
C MET A 1 46.02 -2.96 27.49
N ALA A 2 44.76 -2.60 27.33
CA ALA A 2 43.70 -3.59 27.07
C ALA A 2 43.61 -3.78 25.55
N ASN A 3 43.92 -4.99 25.07
CA ASN A 3 43.69 -5.40 23.68
C ASN A 3 42.19 -5.41 23.40
N SER A 4 41.69 -4.38 22.71
CA SER A 4 40.38 -4.43 22.09
C SER A 4 40.47 -5.33 20.84
N SER A 5 40.17 -6.60 21.01
CA SER A 5 39.89 -7.48 19.86
C SER A 5 38.64 -6.96 19.18
N SER A 6 38.78 -6.26 18.06
CA SER A 6 37.67 -5.97 17.15
C SER A 6 37.15 -7.28 16.59
N SER A 7 36.07 -7.80 17.17
CA SER A 7 35.37 -8.93 16.63
C SER A 7 34.70 -8.48 15.31
N THR A 8 35.30 -8.82 14.19
CA THR A 8 34.70 -8.61 12.87
C THR A 8 33.52 -9.57 12.76
N ILE A 9 32.29 -9.02 12.80
CA ILE A 9 31.08 -9.79 12.55
C ILE A 9 30.98 -10.01 11.04
N THR A 10 31.15 -11.25 10.61
CA THR A 10 30.92 -11.63 9.20
C THR A 10 29.43 -11.65 8.93
N ILE A 11 28.96 -10.83 7.97
CA ILE A 11 27.56 -10.85 7.53
C ILE A 11 27.28 -12.23 6.92
N PRO A 12 26.26 -12.95 7.36
CA PRO A 12 25.93 -14.26 6.79
C PRO A 12 25.59 -14.13 5.30
N ASN A 13 25.86 -15.19 4.52
CA ASN A 13 25.47 -15.27 3.11
C ASN A 13 23.97 -14.95 2.98
N PHE A 14 23.61 -14.02 2.09
CA PHE A 14 22.22 -13.65 1.79
C PHE A 14 21.72 -14.39 0.55
N GLN A 15 20.40 -14.59 0.46
CA GLN A 15 19.72 -15.10 -0.73
C GLN A 15 19.13 -13.94 -1.51
N LEU A 16 19.74 -13.61 -2.65
CA LEU A 16 19.20 -12.58 -3.55
C LEU A 16 17.98 -13.13 -4.31
N GLN A 17 16.86 -12.43 -4.21
CA GLN A 17 15.67 -12.73 -5.01
C GLN A 17 15.88 -12.25 -6.43
N HIS A 18 15.72 -13.17 -7.37
CA HIS A 18 15.96 -12.89 -8.78
C HIS A 18 14.80 -12.10 -9.40
N ILE A 19 15.10 -10.96 -10.00
CA ILE A 19 14.15 -10.22 -10.82
C ILE A 19 14.36 -10.59 -12.29
N THR A 20 13.32 -11.06 -12.94
CA THR A 20 13.40 -11.43 -14.35
C THR A 20 13.81 -10.22 -15.20
N HIS A 21 14.75 -10.45 -16.08
CA HIS A 21 15.19 -9.46 -17.06
C HIS A 21 14.79 -9.91 -18.47
N LEU A 22 14.42 -8.98 -19.34
CA LEU A 22 14.03 -9.30 -20.72
C LEU A 22 15.12 -10.11 -21.47
N ARG A 23 16.39 -9.93 -21.14
CA ARG A 23 17.51 -10.73 -21.69
C ARG A 23 17.44 -12.21 -21.35
N ASP A 24 16.75 -12.59 -20.31
CA ASP A 24 16.64 -14.00 -19.90
C ASP A 24 15.91 -14.83 -20.96
N TYR A 25 15.07 -14.19 -21.78
CA TYR A 25 14.33 -14.84 -22.87
C TYR A 25 14.42 -14.12 -24.23
N ILE A 26 15.06 -12.93 -24.30
CA ILE A 26 15.35 -12.17 -25.51
C ILE A 26 16.84 -11.76 -25.50
N PRO A 27 17.77 -12.71 -25.67
CA PRO A 27 19.22 -12.47 -25.43
C PRO A 27 19.88 -11.51 -26.40
N GLN A 28 19.33 -11.30 -27.60
CA GLN A 28 19.95 -10.48 -28.67
C GLN A 28 19.63 -8.98 -28.57
N ALA A 29 18.83 -8.54 -27.58
CA ALA A 29 18.45 -7.15 -27.48
C ALA A 29 19.62 -6.24 -27.09
N GLN A 30 19.76 -5.14 -27.82
CA GLN A 30 20.80 -4.13 -27.61
C GLN A 30 20.50 -3.27 -26.39
N THR A 31 21.55 -2.71 -25.79
CA THR A 31 21.42 -1.69 -24.74
C THR A 31 21.87 -0.34 -25.23
N HIS A 32 21.25 0.70 -24.67
CA HIS A 32 21.52 2.09 -24.99
C HIS A 32 22.14 2.81 -23.79
N PRO A 33 22.90 3.90 -23.99
CA PRO A 33 23.28 4.79 -22.90
C PRO A 33 22.02 5.35 -22.22
N ASN A 34 22.05 5.51 -20.89
CA ASN A 34 20.96 6.15 -20.20
C ASN A 34 20.96 7.66 -20.49
N PRO A 35 19.87 8.28 -20.96
CA PRO A 35 19.79 9.73 -21.20
C PRO A 35 20.17 10.58 -19.98
N LEU A 36 19.94 10.09 -18.77
CA LEU A 36 20.32 10.76 -17.53
C LEU A 36 21.85 10.97 -17.40
N ALA A 37 22.68 10.15 -18.07
CA ALA A 37 24.13 10.32 -18.08
C ALA A 37 24.58 11.61 -18.80
N PHE A 38 23.72 12.17 -19.66
CA PHE A 38 23.99 13.41 -20.38
C PHE A 38 23.30 14.63 -19.76
N ASN A 39 22.51 14.42 -18.69
CA ASN A 39 21.82 15.50 -17.99
C ASN A 39 22.77 16.13 -16.96
N PRO A 40 23.07 17.45 -17.05
CA PRO A 40 24.03 18.12 -16.17
C PRO A 40 23.67 18.04 -14.69
N TYR A 41 22.39 17.92 -14.33
CA TYR A 41 21.95 17.80 -12.95
C TYR A 41 22.38 16.50 -12.28
N PHE A 42 22.64 15.42 -13.05
CA PHE A 42 22.97 14.11 -12.50
C PHE A 42 24.45 13.73 -12.70
N GLN A 43 25.19 14.43 -13.56
CA GLN A 43 26.60 14.13 -13.82
C GLN A 43 27.53 14.36 -12.63
N THR A 44 27.13 15.20 -11.68
CA THR A 44 27.96 15.62 -10.54
C THR A 44 27.87 14.69 -9.34
N PHE A 45 27.01 13.66 -9.36
CA PHE A 45 26.80 12.76 -8.23
C PHE A 45 27.50 11.41 -8.43
N PRO A 46 28.67 11.16 -7.81
CA PRO A 46 29.27 9.84 -7.77
C PRO A 46 28.28 8.82 -7.17
N GLY A 47 28.09 7.69 -7.87
CA GLY A 47 27.13 6.66 -7.39
C GLY A 47 25.65 6.95 -7.69
N PHE A 48 25.34 7.93 -8.54
CA PHE A 48 23.97 8.13 -9.01
C PHE A 48 23.41 6.91 -9.76
N PHE A 49 24.20 6.28 -10.62
CA PHE A 49 23.85 5.04 -11.28
C PHE A 49 24.16 3.83 -10.40
N LEU A 50 23.13 3.05 -10.12
CA LEU A 50 23.27 1.84 -9.31
C LEU A 50 23.80 0.66 -10.12
N SER A 51 24.61 -0.18 -9.47
CA SER A 51 25.06 -1.45 -9.98
C SER A 51 23.97 -2.52 -9.88
N GLN A 52 24.13 -3.62 -10.63
CA GLN A 52 23.30 -4.82 -10.43
C GLN A 52 23.58 -5.52 -9.10
N THR A 53 24.73 -5.23 -8.49
CA THR A 53 25.13 -5.77 -7.18
C THR A 53 24.66 -4.94 -6.00
N ASP A 54 24.00 -3.79 -6.24
CA ASP A 54 23.38 -2.99 -5.18
C ASP A 54 22.10 -3.66 -4.71
N ILE A 55 22.08 -4.07 -3.45
CA ILE A 55 20.98 -4.84 -2.85
C ILE A 55 20.43 -4.17 -1.61
N VAL A 56 19.21 -4.55 -1.26
CA VAL A 56 18.50 -4.19 -0.02
C VAL A 56 18.16 -5.47 0.72
N LEU A 57 18.52 -5.57 2.00
CA LEU A 57 18.14 -6.69 2.86
C LEU A 57 16.68 -6.55 3.30
N ARG A 58 15.94 -7.65 3.31
CA ARG A 58 14.55 -7.68 3.79
C ARG A 58 14.45 -7.33 5.27
N HIS A 59 15.39 -7.80 6.07
CA HIS A 59 15.48 -7.52 7.50
C HIS A 59 16.84 -6.90 7.79
N ASN A 60 16.85 -5.71 8.39
CA ASN A 60 18.06 -5.00 8.82
C ASN A 60 18.31 -5.15 10.32
N ALA A 61 17.35 -5.69 11.08
CA ALA A 61 17.50 -6.04 12.48
C ALA A 61 17.78 -7.55 12.58
N LEU A 62 18.92 -7.90 13.16
CA LEU A 62 19.35 -9.28 13.35
C LEU A 62 19.38 -9.60 14.84
N ASP A 63 18.77 -10.71 15.23
CA ASP A 63 18.90 -11.26 16.58
C ASP A 63 20.15 -12.13 16.64
N LEU A 64 21.20 -11.63 17.30
CA LEU A 64 22.44 -12.37 17.48
C LEU A 64 22.35 -13.44 18.58
N SER A 65 21.31 -13.41 19.40
CA SER A 65 21.07 -14.43 20.45
C SER A 65 20.50 -15.74 19.88
N GLY A 66 19.94 -15.68 18.66
CA GLY A 66 19.26 -16.81 18.04
C GLY A 66 17.89 -17.13 18.66
N THR A 67 17.37 -16.25 19.51
CA THR A 67 16.06 -16.45 20.19
C THR A 67 14.88 -16.33 19.23
N PHE A 68 15.02 -15.53 18.17
CA PHE A 68 14.01 -15.39 17.13
C PHE A 68 14.47 -16.03 15.81
N PRO A 69 13.60 -16.76 15.11
CA PRO A 69 13.95 -17.37 13.84
C PRO A 69 14.13 -16.30 12.77
N THR A 70 15.37 -15.85 12.55
CA THR A 70 15.70 -15.10 11.33
C THR A 70 15.82 -16.07 10.17
N PRO A 71 15.25 -15.76 8.98
CA PRO A 71 15.48 -16.57 7.80
C PRO A 71 16.98 -16.72 7.55
N THR A 72 17.48 -17.95 7.49
CA THR A 72 18.89 -18.20 7.20
C THR A 72 19.00 -18.93 5.86
N PRO A 73 19.56 -18.35 4.83
CA PRO A 73 20.16 -17.01 4.74
C PRO A 73 19.13 -15.85 4.64
N PRO A 74 19.50 -14.63 5.09
CA PRO A 74 18.62 -13.47 4.95
C PRO A 74 18.28 -13.17 3.49
N LEU A 75 17.02 -12.81 3.25
CA LEU A 75 16.56 -12.44 1.90
C LEU A 75 17.05 -11.04 1.52
N ALA A 76 17.45 -10.88 0.26
CA ALA A 76 17.85 -9.61 -0.33
C ALA A 76 17.14 -9.36 -1.66
N TYR A 77 16.93 -8.10 -1.99
CA TYR A 77 16.31 -7.64 -3.22
C TYR A 77 17.22 -6.68 -3.96
N THR A 78 17.10 -6.61 -5.28
CA THR A 78 17.83 -5.64 -6.10
C THR A 78 17.38 -4.22 -5.74
N ARG A 79 18.32 -3.33 -5.42
CA ARG A 79 18.04 -1.93 -5.12
C ARG A 79 17.47 -1.23 -6.35
N ALA A 80 16.37 -0.50 -6.18
CA ALA A 80 15.72 0.25 -7.25
C ALA A 80 16.41 1.59 -7.49
N GLY A 81 16.51 1.96 -8.77
CA GLY A 81 17.10 3.23 -9.20
C GLY A 81 17.71 3.14 -10.60
N PRO A 82 18.26 4.24 -11.13
CA PRO A 82 18.75 4.30 -12.48
C PRO A 82 19.98 3.43 -12.71
N ARG A 83 20.06 2.80 -13.89
CA ARG A 83 21.23 2.05 -14.38
C ARG A 83 21.95 2.86 -15.46
N ASN A 84 23.25 2.73 -15.54
CA ASN A 84 24.05 3.46 -16.54
C ASN A 84 23.67 3.11 -18.00
N ARG A 85 23.16 1.90 -18.22
CA ARG A 85 22.63 1.46 -19.51
C ARG A 85 21.18 1.07 -19.38
N ILE A 86 20.40 1.41 -20.40
CA ILE A 86 18.98 1.06 -20.52
C ILE A 86 18.77 0.06 -21.66
N PHE A 87 17.68 -0.69 -21.53
CA PHE A 87 17.32 -1.75 -22.47
C PHE A 87 16.38 -1.24 -23.59
N PHE A 88 15.51 -0.30 -23.26
CA PHE A 88 14.60 0.32 -24.21
C PHE A 88 15.19 1.60 -24.80
N ASN A 89 15.15 1.72 -26.14
CA ASN A 89 15.38 3.01 -26.77
C ASN A 89 14.17 3.91 -26.52
N PRO A 90 14.33 5.09 -25.89
CA PRO A 90 13.22 5.97 -25.55
C PRO A 90 12.29 6.33 -26.72
N THR A 91 12.85 6.48 -27.93
CA THR A 91 12.07 6.82 -29.14
C THR A 91 11.16 5.69 -29.62
N HIS A 92 11.37 4.46 -29.13
CA HIS A 92 10.58 3.30 -29.48
C HIS A 92 9.72 2.79 -28.32
N VAL A 93 9.67 3.52 -27.21
CA VAL A 93 8.84 3.17 -26.08
C VAL A 93 7.38 3.58 -26.32
N HIS A 94 6.48 2.62 -26.17
CA HIS A 94 5.03 2.80 -26.10
C HIS A 94 4.58 2.32 -24.72
N ALA A 95 4.39 3.26 -23.80
CA ALA A 95 4.07 2.97 -22.40
C ALA A 95 2.57 3.01 -22.14
N ALA A 96 2.03 2.00 -21.46
CA ALA A 96 0.64 1.97 -21.01
C ALA A 96 0.56 2.02 -19.48
N VAL A 97 -0.29 2.91 -18.95
CA VAL A 97 -0.57 3.06 -17.52
C VAL A 97 -2.02 2.71 -17.24
N VAL A 98 -2.26 1.80 -16.31
CA VAL A 98 -3.61 1.35 -15.94
C VAL A 98 -3.82 1.36 -14.44
N THR A 99 -5.02 1.79 -13.99
CA THR A 99 -5.44 1.78 -12.58
C THR A 99 -6.57 0.79 -12.37
N CYS A 100 -6.39 -0.14 -11.42
CA CYS A 100 -7.35 -1.21 -11.13
C CYS A 100 -7.75 -1.24 -9.64
N GLY A 101 -8.97 -1.70 -9.37
CA GLY A 101 -9.48 -1.93 -8.02
C GLY A 101 -10.07 -0.69 -7.36
N GLY A 102 -10.10 -0.64 -6.02
CA GLY A 102 -10.68 0.48 -5.27
C GLY A 102 -9.85 1.75 -5.32
N LEU A 103 -10.45 2.88 -4.95
CA LEU A 103 -9.75 4.17 -4.86
C LEU A 103 -8.73 4.19 -3.72
N CYS A 104 -7.70 5.00 -3.89
CA CYS A 104 -6.64 5.21 -2.90
C CYS A 104 -6.05 6.61 -3.10
N PRO A 105 -5.78 7.38 -2.05
CA PRO A 105 -5.08 8.65 -2.17
C PRO A 105 -3.70 8.45 -2.83
N GLY A 106 -3.36 9.29 -3.80
CA GLY A 106 -2.07 9.21 -4.50
C GLY A 106 -2.09 8.51 -5.86
N MET A 107 -3.19 7.85 -6.26
CA MET A 107 -3.27 7.19 -7.58
C MET A 107 -2.97 8.16 -8.72
N ASN A 108 -3.58 9.34 -8.71
CA ASN A 108 -3.35 10.35 -9.73
C ASN A 108 -1.94 10.94 -9.66
N THR A 109 -1.32 10.98 -8.48
CA THR A 109 0.09 11.37 -8.32
C THR A 109 1.00 10.36 -9.00
N VAL A 110 0.79 9.05 -8.79
CA VAL A 110 1.56 8.00 -9.46
C VAL A 110 1.43 8.10 -10.97
N ILE A 111 0.22 8.29 -11.51
CA ILE A 111 0.00 8.46 -12.95
C ILE A 111 0.77 9.68 -13.46
N ARG A 112 0.63 10.83 -12.78
CA ARG A 112 1.33 12.06 -13.14
C ARG A 112 2.84 11.85 -13.19
N GLU A 113 3.40 11.26 -12.15
CA GLU A 113 4.84 11.08 -12.01
C GLU A 113 5.39 10.02 -12.99
N LEU A 114 4.60 9.03 -13.37
CA LEU A 114 4.96 8.13 -14.48
C LEU A 114 5.03 8.88 -15.81
N VAL A 115 4.03 9.73 -16.10
CA VAL A 115 4.01 10.51 -17.36
C VAL A 115 5.16 11.51 -17.39
N VAL A 116 5.31 12.31 -16.34
CA VAL A 116 6.36 13.34 -16.26
C VAL A 116 7.76 12.71 -16.24
N GLY A 117 7.95 11.63 -15.45
CA GLY A 117 9.23 10.94 -15.37
C GLY A 117 9.65 10.26 -16.68
N LEU A 118 8.72 9.61 -17.38
CA LEU A 118 9.00 9.04 -18.71
C LEU A 118 9.36 10.14 -19.71
N TRP A 119 8.62 11.25 -19.69
CA TRP A 119 8.80 12.35 -20.62
C TRP A 119 10.10 13.14 -20.36
N GLU A 120 10.28 13.64 -19.14
CA GLU A 120 11.37 14.56 -18.80
C GLU A 120 12.71 13.86 -18.56
N LEU A 121 12.67 12.66 -17.94
CA LEU A 121 13.91 11.95 -17.61
C LEU A 121 14.43 11.12 -18.78
N TYR A 122 13.53 10.54 -19.57
CA TYR A 122 13.93 9.60 -20.64
C TYR A 122 13.59 10.06 -22.06
N GLY A 123 12.78 11.10 -22.24
CA GLY A 123 12.34 11.56 -23.56
C GLY A 123 11.35 10.62 -24.23
N VAL A 124 10.54 9.90 -23.45
CA VAL A 124 9.47 9.04 -23.95
C VAL A 124 8.21 9.87 -24.19
N HIS A 125 7.68 9.85 -25.42
CA HIS A 125 6.52 10.67 -25.80
C HIS A 125 5.26 9.88 -26.15
N GLU A 126 5.36 8.57 -26.34
CA GLU A 126 4.22 7.69 -26.59
C GLU A 126 3.79 7.03 -25.26
N ILE A 127 2.98 7.76 -24.48
CA ILE A 127 2.49 7.37 -23.17
C ILE A 127 0.97 7.36 -23.21
N PHE A 128 0.35 6.26 -22.78
CA PHE A 128 -1.08 6.04 -22.89
C PHE A 128 -1.69 5.64 -21.55
N GLY A 129 -2.84 6.22 -21.23
CA GLY A 129 -3.68 5.83 -20.10
C GLY A 129 -4.76 4.85 -20.54
N ILE A 130 -4.88 3.74 -19.85
CA ILE A 130 -5.94 2.74 -20.06
C ILE A 130 -7.07 3.03 -19.07
N LYS A 131 -8.25 3.39 -19.58
CA LYS A 131 -9.45 3.70 -18.78
C LYS A 131 -10.11 2.46 -18.23
N ALA A 132 -10.77 2.59 -17.06
CA ALA A 132 -11.63 1.56 -16.47
C ALA A 132 -10.93 0.21 -16.20
N GLY A 133 -9.68 0.23 -15.78
CA GLY A 133 -8.96 -0.96 -15.35
C GLY A 133 -8.63 -1.96 -16.47
N TYR A 134 -8.46 -3.23 -16.11
CA TYR A 134 -8.09 -4.27 -17.07
C TYR A 134 -9.06 -4.40 -18.27
N ARG A 135 -10.34 -4.18 -18.03
CA ARG A 135 -11.35 -4.18 -19.11
C ARG A 135 -11.04 -3.14 -20.17
N GLY A 136 -10.40 -2.04 -19.79
CA GLY A 136 -10.08 -0.93 -20.68
C GLY A 136 -9.18 -1.30 -21.85
N PHE A 137 -8.31 -2.29 -21.70
CA PHE A 137 -7.41 -2.73 -22.78
C PHE A 137 -8.14 -3.15 -24.04
N TYR A 138 -9.34 -3.72 -23.92
CA TYR A 138 -10.11 -4.26 -25.05
C TYR A 138 -11.49 -3.63 -25.23
N SER A 139 -11.88 -2.67 -24.38
CA SER A 139 -13.21 -2.04 -24.43
C SER A 139 -13.18 -0.57 -24.78
N TYR A 140 -12.03 0.09 -24.65
CA TYR A 140 -11.89 1.54 -24.88
C TYR A 140 -10.59 1.84 -25.61
N GLU A 141 -10.60 2.96 -26.39
CA GLU A 141 -9.37 3.48 -26.97
C GLU A 141 -8.43 4.06 -25.88
N PRO A 142 -7.15 3.75 -25.95
CA PRO A 142 -6.15 4.32 -25.05
C PRO A 142 -6.06 5.84 -25.16
N VAL A 143 -5.96 6.53 -24.03
CA VAL A 143 -5.84 7.99 -23.99
C VAL A 143 -4.39 8.40 -24.01
N LYS A 144 -3.95 9.13 -25.04
CA LYS A 144 -2.57 9.65 -25.08
C LYS A 144 -2.37 10.70 -23.98
N LEU A 145 -1.34 10.52 -23.17
CA LEU A 145 -1.00 11.36 -22.03
C LEU A 145 0.25 12.20 -22.32
N ASN A 146 0.30 13.39 -21.71
CA ASN A 146 1.47 14.28 -21.77
C ASN A 146 1.57 15.11 -20.47
N PRO A 147 2.72 15.72 -20.17
CA PRO A 147 2.93 16.50 -18.94
C PRO A 147 1.88 17.61 -18.72
N LYS A 148 1.50 18.32 -19.76
CA LYS A 148 0.49 19.41 -19.68
C LYS A 148 -0.88 18.89 -19.26
N MET A 149 -1.27 17.71 -19.74
CA MET A 149 -2.56 17.10 -19.40
C MET A 149 -2.62 16.65 -17.93
N VAL A 150 -1.52 16.13 -17.40
CA VAL A 150 -1.47 15.56 -16.05
C VAL A 150 -1.02 16.55 -14.97
N ASP A 151 -0.73 17.80 -15.32
CA ASP A 151 -0.07 18.78 -14.45
C ASP A 151 -0.72 18.95 -13.07
N ASP A 152 -2.04 19.00 -13.02
CA ASP A 152 -2.80 19.19 -11.78
C ASP A 152 -3.40 17.89 -11.19
N TRP A 153 -3.12 16.71 -11.78
CA TRP A 153 -3.79 15.49 -11.37
C TRP A 153 -3.46 15.06 -9.94
N HIS A 154 -2.27 15.37 -9.44
CA HIS A 154 -1.88 15.08 -8.05
C HIS A 154 -2.74 15.81 -7.00
N LYS A 155 -3.46 16.87 -7.40
CA LYS A 155 -4.39 17.64 -6.55
C LYS A 155 -5.80 17.04 -6.51
N ARG A 156 -6.05 15.96 -7.26
CA ARG A 156 -7.37 15.35 -7.40
C ARG A 156 -7.44 14.02 -6.69
N GLY A 157 -8.46 13.81 -5.88
CA GLY A 157 -8.78 12.50 -5.33
C GLY A 157 -9.32 11.54 -6.40
N GLY A 158 -9.41 10.27 -6.05
CA GLY A 158 -9.86 9.23 -6.97
C GLY A 158 -8.84 8.88 -8.05
N THR A 159 -9.29 8.56 -9.27
CA THR A 159 -8.44 8.32 -10.45
C THR A 159 -9.06 8.89 -11.72
N VAL A 160 -8.28 9.70 -12.45
CA VAL A 160 -8.72 10.30 -13.72
C VAL A 160 -8.85 9.25 -14.84
N LEU A 161 -8.09 8.17 -14.76
CA LEU A 161 -8.19 7.04 -15.70
C LEU A 161 -9.37 6.12 -15.39
N GLU A 162 -10.20 6.44 -14.39
CA GLU A 162 -11.25 5.56 -13.90
C GLU A 162 -10.68 4.24 -13.40
N THR A 163 -11.50 3.39 -12.83
CA THR A 163 -11.10 2.08 -12.35
C THR A 163 -12.29 1.13 -12.41
N SER A 164 -12.01 -0.17 -12.50
CA SER A 164 -13.04 -1.19 -12.36
C SER A 164 -12.56 -2.35 -11.51
N ARG A 165 -13.51 -3.10 -10.98
CA ARG A 165 -13.30 -4.42 -10.42
C ARG A 165 -13.82 -5.45 -11.42
N GLY A 166 -13.03 -6.51 -11.67
CA GLY A 166 -13.38 -7.50 -12.71
C GLY A 166 -12.98 -7.07 -14.12
N GLY A 167 -13.48 -7.80 -15.12
CA GLY A 167 -13.12 -7.60 -16.52
C GLY A 167 -11.69 -8.04 -16.85
N PHE A 168 -11.11 -8.96 -16.07
CA PHE A 168 -9.85 -9.61 -16.40
C PHE A 168 -10.09 -10.74 -17.39
N ASP A 169 -9.55 -10.61 -18.59
CA ASP A 169 -9.53 -11.61 -19.64
C ASP A 169 -8.13 -11.62 -20.26
N LEU A 170 -7.33 -12.60 -19.85
CA LEU A 170 -5.90 -12.65 -20.17
C LEU A 170 -5.65 -12.57 -21.67
N GLN A 171 -6.39 -13.31 -22.48
CA GLN A 171 -6.16 -13.37 -23.91
C GLN A 171 -6.48 -12.02 -24.57
N LYS A 172 -7.66 -11.46 -24.28
CA LYS A 172 -8.04 -10.14 -24.84
C LYS A 172 -7.10 -9.03 -24.40
N ILE A 173 -6.63 -9.05 -23.14
CA ILE A 173 -5.66 -8.06 -22.63
C ILE A 173 -4.34 -8.18 -23.40
N VAL A 174 -3.77 -9.37 -23.49
CA VAL A 174 -2.46 -9.56 -24.14
C VAL A 174 -2.55 -9.29 -25.66
N ASP A 175 -3.63 -9.68 -26.30
CA ASP A 175 -3.84 -9.39 -27.74
C ASP A 175 -4.00 -7.87 -27.97
N ALA A 176 -4.73 -7.16 -27.10
CA ALA A 176 -4.83 -5.71 -27.17
C ALA A 176 -3.47 -5.01 -26.94
N ILE A 177 -2.66 -5.46 -25.97
CA ILE A 177 -1.31 -4.96 -25.74
C ILE A 177 -0.45 -5.08 -27.01
N GLN A 178 -0.52 -6.23 -27.69
CA GLN A 178 0.21 -6.44 -28.95
C GLN A 178 -0.33 -5.56 -30.09
N ASN A 179 -1.65 -5.46 -30.22
CA ASN A 179 -2.29 -4.68 -31.30
C ASN A 179 -2.02 -3.17 -31.19
N HIS A 180 -1.95 -2.63 -29.95
CA HIS A 180 -1.58 -1.23 -29.69
C HIS A 180 -0.06 -0.99 -29.69
N GLY A 181 0.74 -2.05 -29.81
CA GLY A 181 2.21 -1.95 -29.82
C GLY A 181 2.83 -1.51 -28.49
N PHE A 182 2.11 -1.71 -27.36
CA PHE A 182 2.66 -1.38 -26.06
C PHE A 182 3.84 -2.31 -25.71
N ASN A 183 4.94 -1.72 -25.24
CA ASN A 183 6.13 -2.46 -24.82
C ASN A 183 6.52 -2.18 -23.35
N GLN A 184 5.83 -1.27 -22.66
CA GLN A 184 5.96 -1.05 -21.23
C GLN A 184 4.58 -0.95 -20.59
N LEU A 185 4.35 -1.73 -19.52
CA LEU A 185 3.09 -1.77 -18.78
C LEU A 185 3.30 -1.38 -17.32
N TYR A 186 2.65 -0.31 -16.90
CA TYR A 186 2.62 0.18 -15.52
C TYR A 186 1.25 -0.09 -14.92
N ILE A 187 1.16 -1.11 -14.06
CA ILE A 187 -0.10 -1.63 -13.52
C ILE A 187 -0.24 -1.19 -12.05
N ILE A 188 -1.17 -0.27 -11.78
CA ILE A 188 -1.42 0.28 -10.45
C ILE A 188 -2.62 -0.42 -9.84
N GLY A 189 -2.45 -1.16 -8.72
CA GLY A 189 -3.57 -1.83 -8.09
C GLY A 189 -3.25 -2.66 -6.85
N GLY A 190 -4.28 -3.24 -6.24
CA GLY A 190 -4.17 -4.11 -5.06
C GLY A 190 -3.88 -5.57 -5.41
N ASP A 191 -4.04 -6.48 -4.42
CA ASP A 191 -3.72 -7.91 -4.54
C ASP A 191 -4.30 -8.60 -5.77
N GLY A 192 -5.59 -8.41 -6.03
CA GLY A 192 -6.23 -9.01 -7.20
C GLY A 192 -5.62 -8.50 -8.51
N THR A 193 -5.21 -7.24 -8.53
CA THR A 193 -4.53 -6.63 -9.67
C THR A 193 -3.12 -7.18 -9.83
N MET A 194 -2.38 -7.36 -8.75
CA MET A 194 -1.04 -7.94 -8.80
C MET A 194 -1.08 -9.40 -9.27
N ARG A 195 -2.10 -10.18 -8.88
CA ARG A 195 -2.30 -11.53 -9.44
C ARG A 195 -2.54 -11.49 -10.95
N GLY A 196 -3.38 -10.57 -11.43
CA GLY A 196 -3.55 -10.37 -12.87
C GLY A 196 -2.26 -9.92 -13.58
N ALA A 197 -1.44 -9.08 -12.92
CA ALA A 197 -0.14 -8.69 -13.46
C ALA A 197 0.84 -9.88 -13.58
N VAL A 198 0.80 -10.84 -12.64
CA VAL A 198 1.56 -12.11 -12.74
C VAL A 198 1.13 -12.89 -13.97
N GLU A 199 -0.18 -13.09 -14.16
CA GLU A 199 -0.71 -13.84 -15.32
C GLU A 199 -0.36 -13.18 -16.66
N ILE A 200 -0.46 -11.85 -16.74
CA ILE A 200 -0.05 -11.08 -17.93
C ILE A 200 1.45 -11.26 -18.17
N PHE A 201 2.28 -11.09 -17.14
CA PHE A 201 3.73 -11.25 -17.24
C PHE A 201 4.13 -12.64 -17.72
N GLU A 202 3.56 -13.71 -17.16
CA GLU A 202 3.89 -15.09 -17.54
C GLU A 202 3.45 -15.40 -18.99
N GLU A 203 2.30 -14.87 -19.43
CA GLU A 203 1.84 -15.03 -20.81
C GLU A 203 2.74 -14.27 -21.81
N LEU A 204 3.15 -13.03 -21.48
CA LEU A 204 4.08 -12.27 -22.31
C LEU A 204 5.45 -12.95 -22.41
N LYS A 205 5.95 -13.52 -21.31
CA LYS A 205 7.18 -14.31 -21.25
C LYS A 205 7.06 -15.60 -22.08
N ARG A 206 5.92 -16.31 -21.97
CA ARG A 206 5.64 -17.51 -22.77
C ARG A 206 5.62 -17.21 -24.26
N ARG A 207 5.05 -16.07 -24.68
CA ARG A 207 5.06 -15.60 -26.07
C ARG A 207 6.40 -14.97 -26.49
N LYS A 208 7.37 -14.83 -25.57
CA LYS A 208 8.69 -14.18 -25.79
C LYS A 208 8.57 -12.77 -26.34
N LEU A 209 7.63 -11.98 -25.85
CA LEU A 209 7.39 -10.62 -26.30
C LEU A 209 8.34 -9.63 -25.63
N TYR A 210 8.76 -8.61 -26.39
CA TYR A 210 9.61 -7.51 -25.92
C TYR A 210 8.79 -6.49 -25.14
N ILE A 211 8.19 -6.92 -24.00
CA ILE A 211 7.29 -6.12 -23.20
C ILE A 211 7.66 -6.26 -21.71
N SER A 212 7.90 -5.12 -21.06
CA SER A 212 8.15 -5.07 -19.61
C SER A 212 6.87 -4.80 -18.84
N VAL A 213 6.69 -5.52 -17.73
CA VAL A 213 5.56 -5.36 -16.81
C VAL A 213 6.06 -4.99 -15.44
N VAL A 214 5.55 -3.89 -14.88
CA VAL A 214 5.79 -3.49 -13.50
C VAL A 214 4.47 -3.28 -12.76
N GLY A 215 4.38 -3.84 -11.56
CA GLY A 215 3.29 -3.58 -10.63
C GLY A 215 3.63 -2.42 -9.70
N ILE A 216 2.65 -1.57 -9.43
CA ILE A 216 2.74 -0.51 -8.43
C ILE A 216 1.66 -0.81 -7.38
N PRO A 217 2.09 -1.29 -6.18
CA PRO A 217 1.16 -1.79 -5.19
C PRO A 217 0.36 -0.65 -4.58
N LYS A 218 -0.95 -0.78 -4.62
CA LYS A 218 -1.93 0.19 -4.16
C LYS A 218 -2.85 -0.43 -3.13
N THR A 219 -2.73 0.00 -1.88
CA THR A 219 -3.66 -0.35 -0.81
C THR A 219 -3.62 0.69 0.30
N VAL A 220 -4.79 1.16 0.72
CA VAL A 220 -4.89 2.03 1.91
C VAL A 220 -4.69 1.24 3.19
N ASP A 221 -4.93 -0.08 3.16
CA ASP A 221 -4.94 -0.95 4.33
C ASP A 221 -3.53 -1.32 4.81
N ASN A 222 -2.50 -1.02 4.02
CA ASN A 222 -1.10 -1.39 4.28
C ASN A 222 -0.89 -2.91 4.46
N ASP A 223 -1.62 -3.70 3.70
CA ASP A 223 -1.67 -5.16 3.80
C ASP A 223 -0.65 -5.92 2.93
N VAL A 224 0.28 -5.22 2.27
CA VAL A 224 1.37 -5.80 1.49
C VAL A 224 2.57 -6.14 2.39
N GLY A 225 2.87 -7.43 2.54
CA GLY A 225 3.75 -7.96 3.60
C GLY A 225 5.26 -7.83 3.41
N ILE A 226 5.75 -7.25 2.32
CA ILE A 226 7.20 -7.14 2.03
C ILE A 226 7.68 -5.70 2.12
N ILE A 227 6.84 -4.75 1.72
CA ILE A 227 7.18 -3.33 1.72
C ILE A 227 6.87 -2.68 3.06
N ASP A 228 7.63 -1.66 3.42
CA ASP A 228 7.47 -0.93 4.69
C ASP A 228 6.07 -0.33 4.84
N ARG A 229 5.53 0.19 3.73
CA ARG A 229 4.19 0.77 3.63
C ARG A 229 3.76 0.92 2.18
N SER A 230 2.46 0.97 1.95
CA SER A 230 1.86 1.32 0.66
C SER A 230 1.45 2.79 0.62
N PHE A 231 1.37 3.38 -0.57
CA PHE A 231 0.92 4.76 -0.72
C PHE A 231 -0.57 4.91 -0.40
N GLY A 232 -0.95 6.09 0.07
CA GLY A 232 -2.31 6.41 0.53
C GLY A 232 -2.57 6.04 1.98
N PHE A 233 -1.74 5.20 2.60
CA PHE A 233 -1.88 4.78 3.99
C PHE A 233 -1.72 5.96 4.97
N GLN A 234 -0.74 6.83 4.77
CA GLN A 234 -0.52 7.98 5.66
C GLN A 234 -1.69 8.98 5.57
N THR A 235 -2.18 9.23 4.36
CA THR A 235 -3.39 10.04 4.16
C THR A 235 -4.61 9.40 4.81
N ALA A 236 -4.76 8.08 4.70
CA ALA A 236 -5.86 7.35 5.32
C ALA A 236 -5.83 7.45 6.85
N VAL A 237 -4.66 7.34 7.47
CA VAL A 237 -4.49 7.51 8.93
C VAL A 237 -4.83 8.93 9.36
N GLU A 238 -4.39 9.95 8.62
CA GLU A 238 -4.70 11.36 8.89
C GLU A 238 -6.22 11.63 8.84
N MET A 239 -6.89 11.15 7.79
CA MET A 239 -8.34 11.30 7.66
C MET A 239 -9.10 10.51 8.73
N ALA A 240 -8.61 9.33 9.12
CA ALA A 240 -9.16 8.54 10.21
C ALA A 240 -9.03 9.28 11.56
N GLN A 241 -7.90 9.93 11.81
CA GLN A 241 -7.70 10.76 13.00
C GLN A 241 -8.71 11.91 13.06
N GLN A 242 -8.95 12.61 11.94
CA GLN A 242 -9.95 13.68 11.88
C GLN A 242 -11.35 13.16 12.21
N ALA A 243 -11.72 11.98 11.72
CA ALA A 243 -13.00 11.37 12.05
C ALA A 243 -13.11 10.98 13.53
N ILE A 244 -12.02 10.49 14.14
CA ILE A 244 -11.96 10.17 15.59
C ILE A 244 -12.12 11.45 16.40
N ASN A 245 -11.42 12.53 16.07
CA ASN A 245 -11.53 13.81 16.76
C ASN A 245 -12.98 14.35 16.72
N ALA A 246 -13.63 14.26 15.56
CA ALA A 246 -15.02 14.66 15.42
C ALA A 246 -15.95 13.79 16.29
N ALA A 247 -15.74 12.47 16.33
CA ALA A 247 -16.51 11.55 17.17
C ALA A 247 -16.30 11.82 18.67
N HIS A 248 -15.08 12.15 19.07
CA HIS A 248 -14.75 12.53 20.46
C HIS A 248 -15.51 13.79 20.89
N VAL A 249 -15.43 14.87 20.10
CA VAL A 249 -16.14 16.13 20.39
C VAL A 249 -17.66 15.90 20.51
N GLU A 250 -18.25 15.12 19.62
CA GLU A 250 -19.66 14.77 19.65
C GLU A 250 -20.05 13.91 20.88
N ALA A 251 -19.17 12.99 21.29
CA ALA A 251 -19.38 12.14 22.44
C ALA A 251 -19.32 12.96 23.75
N VAL A 252 -18.29 13.77 23.92
CA VAL A 252 -18.13 14.66 25.10
C VAL A 252 -19.27 15.67 25.24
N SER A 253 -19.87 16.09 24.14
CA SER A 253 -20.97 17.05 24.09
C SER A 253 -22.34 16.43 24.41
N ALA A 254 -22.42 15.12 24.66
CA ALA A 254 -23.65 14.38 24.90
C ALA A 254 -23.62 13.65 26.26
N VAL A 255 -24.78 13.50 26.89
CA VAL A 255 -24.92 12.71 28.14
C VAL A 255 -24.69 11.22 27.80
N ASN A 256 -23.78 10.58 28.51
CA ASN A 256 -23.36 9.20 28.29
C ASN A 256 -23.07 8.95 26.79
N GLY A 257 -22.28 9.88 26.19
CA GLY A 257 -22.03 9.87 24.77
C GLY A 257 -21.00 8.82 24.38
N ILE A 258 -21.31 8.01 23.36
CA ILE A 258 -20.32 7.12 22.71
C ILE A 258 -20.09 7.56 21.28
N GLY A 259 -18.83 7.86 20.96
CA GLY A 259 -18.34 8.03 19.60
C GLY A 259 -17.94 6.66 19.01
N LEU A 260 -18.67 6.20 18.00
CA LEU A 260 -18.36 4.95 17.28
C LEU A 260 -17.87 5.27 15.88
N VAL A 261 -16.58 5.01 15.62
CA VAL A 261 -15.95 5.26 14.32
C VAL A 261 -15.61 3.94 13.64
N LYS A 262 -16.23 3.68 12.48
CA LYS A 262 -15.88 2.52 11.65
C LYS A 262 -14.85 2.94 10.62
N LEU A 263 -13.65 2.37 10.65
CA LEU A 263 -12.61 2.64 9.67
C LEU A 263 -12.50 1.56 8.59
N MET A 264 -11.72 1.86 7.57
CA MET A 264 -11.33 0.89 6.55
C MET A 264 -10.26 -0.07 7.10
N GLY A 265 -10.22 -1.26 6.53
CA GLY A 265 -9.32 -2.35 6.88
C GLY A 265 -10.06 -3.66 6.77
N ARG A 266 -9.85 -4.39 5.67
CA ARG A 266 -10.62 -5.60 5.37
C ARG A 266 -10.23 -6.79 6.24
N SER A 267 -8.94 -6.98 6.46
CA SER A 267 -8.38 -8.12 7.16
C SER A 267 -7.18 -7.76 8.01
N THR A 268 -6.95 -6.47 8.24
CA THR A 268 -5.80 -5.94 8.96
C THR A 268 -6.13 -4.61 9.64
N GLY A 269 -5.75 -4.48 10.88
CA GLY A 269 -6.03 -3.33 11.75
C GLY A 269 -5.01 -2.19 11.67
N HIS A 270 -4.21 -2.07 10.61
CA HIS A 270 -3.13 -1.08 10.55
C HIS A 270 -3.62 0.37 10.61
N ILE A 271 -4.68 0.74 9.86
CA ILE A 271 -5.25 2.11 9.94
C ILE A 271 -5.73 2.38 11.36
N ALA A 272 -6.41 1.38 11.96
CA ALA A 272 -6.92 1.43 13.31
C ALA A 272 -5.83 1.69 14.34
N LEU A 273 -4.84 0.86 14.33
CA LEU A 273 -3.70 0.96 15.22
C LEU A 273 -3.03 2.33 15.13
N HIS A 274 -2.70 2.77 13.91
CA HIS A 274 -1.99 4.04 13.73
C HIS A 274 -2.85 5.25 14.06
N ALA A 275 -4.14 5.25 13.69
CA ALA A 275 -5.05 6.36 14.03
C ALA A 275 -5.32 6.46 15.53
N THR A 276 -5.41 5.34 16.26
CA THR A 276 -5.51 5.32 17.72
C THR A 276 -4.28 5.93 18.37
N LEU A 277 -3.08 5.52 17.94
CA LEU A 277 -1.83 6.07 18.47
C LEU A 277 -1.65 7.57 18.15
N SER A 278 -2.20 8.03 17.02
CA SER A 278 -2.08 9.42 16.57
C SER A 278 -3.07 10.34 17.30
N SER A 279 -4.35 9.92 17.46
CA SER A 279 -5.39 10.77 18.04
C SER A 279 -5.29 10.86 19.55
N ARG A 280 -4.96 9.76 20.24
CA ARG A 280 -4.99 9.63 21.71
C ARG A 280 -6.38 9.69 22.34
N ASP A 281 -7.44 9.81 21.56
CA ASP A 281 -8.83 9.99 22.01
C ASP A 281 -9.66 8.71 21.91
N VAL A 282 -9.02 7.56 21.64
CA VAL A 282 -9.68 6.27 21.50
C VAL A 282 -9.60 5.48 22.80
N ASP A 283 -10.73 5.17 23.40
CA ASP A 283 -10.82 4.33 24.59
C ASP A 283 -10.75 2.84 24.26
N CYS A 284 -11.29 2.41 23.12
CA CYS A 284 -11.23 1.02 22.70
C CYS A 284 -11.00 0.87 21.18
N CYS A 285 -9.92 0.22 20.83
CA CYS A 285 -9.52 -0.09 19.46
C CYS A 285 -9.77 -1.57 19.15
N LEU A 286 -10.82 -1.85 18.40
CA LEU A 286 -11.15 -3.21 17.94
C LEU A 286 -10.55 -3.45 16.56
N ILE A 287 -9.74 -4.49 16.40
CA ILE A 287 -9.06 -4.87 15.13
C ILE A 287 -9.43 -6.30 14.73
N PRO A 288 -9.39 -6.63 13.43
CA PRO A 288 -9.79 -7.97 12.97
C PRO A 288 -8.87 -9.11 13.41
N GLU A 289 -7.69 -8.80 13.92
CA GLU A 289 -6.71 -9.77 14.41
C GLU A 289 -7.02 -10.26 15.84
N ILE A 290 -7.94 -9.61 16.56
CA ILE A 290 -8.32 -9.95 17.94
C ILE A 290 -9.82 -10.13 18.02
N ASP A 291 -10.23 -11.30 18.46
CA ASP A 291 -11.63 -11.55 18.81
C ASP A 291 -12.00 -10.78 20.07
N PHE A 292 -13.20 -10.23 20.11
CA PHE A 292 -13.75 -9.57 21.28
C PHE A 292 -15.15 -10.10 21.60
N PHE A 293 -15.59 -9.92 22.85
CA PHE A 293 -16.93 -10.28 23.28
C PHE A 293 -17.59 -9.10 24.00
N LEU A 294 -18.92 -9.07 23.97
CA LEU A 294 -19.71 -7.93 24.46
C LEU A 294 -19.97 -8.02 25.93
N GLU A 295 -20.49 -9.16 26.40
CA GLU A 295 -21.05 -9.35 27.74
C GLU A 295 -20.13 -10.16 28.66
N GLY A 296 -20.25 -9.93 29.97
CA GLY A 296 -19.51 -10.64 31.00
C GLY A 296 -18.24 -9.97 31.42
N LYS A 297 -17.55 -10.58 32.39
CA LYS A 297 -16.32 -10.02 32.99
C LYS A 297 -15.20 -9.89 31.94
N GLY A 298 -14.67 -8.69 31.83
CA GLY A 298 -13.66 -8.33 30.80
C GLY A 298 -14.23 -8.13 29.40
N GLY A 299 -15.54 -8.08 29.24
CA GLY A 299 -16.25 -7.77 28.02
C GLY A 299 -16.31 -6.27 27.71
N LEU A 300 -16.73 -5.96 26.48
CA LEU A 300 -16.80 -4.59 26.01
C LEU A 300 -17.79 -3.72 26.81
N PHE A 301 -18.92 -4.27 27.20
CA PHE A 301 -19.96 -3.51 27.93
C PHE A 301 -19.52 -3.13 29.35
N GLU A 302 -18.90 -4.05 30.08
CA GLU A 302 -18.33 -3.76 31.40
C GLU A 302 -17.27 -2.62 31.31
N PHE A 303 -16.36 -2.73 30.37
CA PHE A 303 -15.34 -1.70 30.11
C PHE A 303 -15.96 -0.33 29.79
N LEU A 304 -16.98 -0.28 28.93
CA LEU A 304 -17.64 0.96 28.56
C LEU A 304 -18.42 1.56 29.69
N GLU A 305 -19.07 0.74 30.54
CA GLU A 305 -19.77 1.20 31.70
C GLU A 305 -18.85 1.91 32.70
N ASP A 306 -17.67 1.33 32.92
CA ASP A 306 -16.63 1.94 33.77
C ASP A 306 -16.11 3.26 33.17
N ARG A 307 -15.86 3.30 31.87
CA ARG A 307 -15.45 4.54 31.20
C ARG A 307 -16.52 5.62 31.23
N LEU A 308 -17.78 5.29 31.01
CA LEU A 308 -18.89 6.24 31.08
C LEU A 308 -19.08 6.79 32.50
N LYS A 309 -18.89 5.96 33.53
CA LYS A 309 -18.93 6.41 34.93
C LYS A 309 -17.78 7.34 35.28
N GLU A 310 -16.58 7.06 34.76
CA GLU A 310 -15.37 7.88 35.05
C GLU A 310 -15.35 9.19 34.27
N MET A 311 -15.64 9.13 32.96
CA MET A 311 -15.39 10.21 31.99
C MET A 311 -16.67 10.83 31.42
N GLY A 312 -17.81 10.17 31.54
CA GLY A 312 -19.08 10.60 30.95
C GLY A 312 -19.22 10.33 29.44
N HIS A 313 -18.17 9.84 28.81
CA HIS A 313 -18.13 9.51 27.36
C HIS A 313 -17.13 8.41 27.07
N ALA A 314 -17.22 7.81 25.87
CA ALA A 314 -16.21 6.89 25.34
C ALA A 314 -16.13 6.96 23.81
N VAL A 315 -14.98 6.61 23.23
CA VAL A 315 -14.78 6.51 21.78
C VAL A 315 -14.35 5.10 21.41
N LEU A 316 -15.17 4.47 20.59
CA LEU A 316 -14.99 3.12 20.06
C LEU A 316 -14.67 3.15 18.58
N LYS A 317 -13.88 2.19 18.17
CA LYS A 317 -13.52 1.99 16.78
C LYS A 317 -13.68 0.52 16.37
N ALA A 318 -14.40 0.27 15.28
CA ALA A 318 -14.59 -1.05 14.71
C ALA A 318 -14.26 -1.03 13.20
N GLU A 319 -13.72 -2.13 12.69
CA GLU A 319 -13.23 -2.23 11.32
C GLU A 319 -13.98 -3.28 10.49
N LYS A 320 -14.49 -2.94 9.28
CA LYS A 320 -14.84 -3.86 8.18
C LYS A 320 -15.11 -3.18 6.82
N ASP A 321 -15.05 -3.98 5.73
CA ASP A 321 -14.95 -3.54 4.33
C ASP A 321 -16.23 -3.60 3.49
N GLU A 322 -16.32 -2.67 2.50
CA GLU A 322 -17.27 -2.65 1.38
C GLU A 322 -16.58 -2.93 0.02
N SER A 323 -15.76 -3.96 -0.11
CA SER A 323 -14.98 -4.18 -1.34
C SER A 323 -15.39 -5.37 -2.21
N GLY A 324 -16.72 -5.68 -2.34
CA GLY A 324 -17.22 -6.64 -3.35
C GLY A 324 -16.84 -8.11 -3.12
N ASN A 325 -16.41 -8.46 -1.90
CA ASN A 325 -16.29 -9.84 -1.42
C ASN A 325 -17.56 -10.23 -0.62
N PRO A 326 -17.75 -11.50 -0.22
CA PRO A 326 -18.95 -11.93 0.47
C PRO A 326 -19.41 -10.94 1.53
N VAL A 327 -20.70 -10.60 1.49
CA VAL A 327 -21.32 -9.60 2.38
C VAL A 327 -21.15 -10.05 3.83
N PHE A 328 -20.16 -9.48 4.50
CA PHE A 328 -20.08 -9.56 5.96
C PHE A 328 -21.02 -8.50 6.53
N LEU A 329 -21.69 -8.82 7.64
CA LEU A 329 -22.50 -7.86 8.40
C LEU A 329 -21.67 -6.60 8.70
N ASP A 330 -22.26 -5.41 8.51
CA ASP A 330 -21.61 -4.15 8.89
C ASP A 330 -21.42 -4.12 10.41
N VAL A 331 -20.21 -4.38 10.86
CA VAL A 331 -19.85 -4.44 12.28
C VAL A 331 -20.15 -3.12 13.00
N GLY A 332 -20.00 -1.98 12.33
CA GLY A 332 -20.29 -0.69 12.96
C GLY A 332 -21.78 -0.50 13.21
N VAL A 333 -22.62 -0.85 12.24
CA VAL A 333 -24.08 -0.80 12.40
C VAL A 333 -24.56 -1.85 13.40
N TRP A 334 -24.00 -3.06 13.34
CA TRP A 334 -24.31 -4.11 14.31
C TRP A 334 -23.93 -3.68 15.73
N LEU A 335 -22.70 -3.23 15.95
CA LEU A 335 -22.24 -2.81 17.27
C LEU A 335 -23.05 -1.62 17.82
N LYS A 336 -23.41 -0.67 16.95
CA LYS A 336 -24.33 0.42 17.33
C LYS A 336 -25.68 -0.10 17.86
N SER A 337 -26.22 -1.14 17.26
CA SER A 337 -27.47 -1.76 17.66
C SER A 337 -27.31 -2.51 18.99
N GLU A 338 -26.23 -3.27 19.15
CA GLU A 338 -25.94 -4.00 20.40
C GLU A 338 -25.72 -3.03 21.58
N LEU A 339 -24.98 -1.94 21.39
CA LEU A 339 -24.79 -0.90 22.40
C LEU A 339 -26.12 -0.25 22.85
N LYS A 340 -27.01 0.03 21.89
CA LYS A 340 -28.33 0.57 22.23
C LYS A 340 -29.18 -0.43 23.01
N ASN A 341 -29.19 -1.69 22.57
CA ASN A 341 -29.96 -2.74 23.25
C ASN A 341 -29.45 -2.96 24.68
N TRP A 342 -28.12 -3.03 24.85
CA TRP A 342 -27.47 -3.15 26.15
C TRP A 342 -27.88 -2.01 27.10
N TRP A 343 -27.68 -0.75 26.66
CA TRP A 343 -28.00 0.39 27.52
C TRP A 343 -29.47 0.45 27.90
N SER A 344 -30.37 0.23 26.94
CA SER A 344 -31.82 0.22 27.20
C SER A 344 -32.26 -0.89 28.17
N ARG A 345 -31.55 -2.01 28.20
CA ARG A 345 -31.83 -3.14 29.11
C ARG A 345 -31.33 -2.83 30.53
N ASP A 346 -30.11 -2.33 30.66
CA ASP A 346 -29.41 -2.23 31.95
C ASP A 346 -29.58 -0.86 32.59
N HIS A 347 -29.90 0.20 31.83
CA HIS A 347 -30.06 1.59 32.24
C HIS A 347 -31.38 2.22 31.70
N PRO A 348 -32.55 1.69 31.96
CA PRO A 348 -33.79 2.04 31.26
C PRO A 348 -34.25 3.50 31.44
N ASN A 349 -33.75 4.23 32.43
CA ASN A 349 -34.12 5.61 32.72
C ASN A 349 -32.98 6.63 32.45
N GLU A 350 -31.88 6.19 31.87
CA GLU A 350 -30.75 7.06 31.64
C GLU A 350 -30.63 7.45 30.17
N LEU A 351 -30.25 8.70 29.93
CA LEU A 351 -29.98 9.17 28.58
C LEU A 351 -28.71 8.51 28.06
N PHE A 352 -28.70 8.15 26.77
CA PHE A 352 -27.60 7.54 26.10
C PHE A 352 -27.52 7.98 24.63
N THR A 353 -26.35 8.36 24.18
CA THR A 353 -26.20 8.87 22.83
C THR A 353 -25.03 8.16 22.10
N ILE A 354 -25.31 7.62 20.93
CA ILE A 354 -24.24 7.04 20.08
C ILE A 354 -24.08 7.91 18.81
N LYS A 355 -22.89 8.44 18.62
CA LYS A 355 -22.48 9.18 17.44
C LYS A 355 -21.67 8.23 16.56
N TYR A 356 -22.29 7.78 15.46
CA TYR A 356 -21.68 6.84 14.53
C TYR A 356 -21.12 7.58 13.30
N ILE A 357 -19.84 7.37 13.01
CA ILE A 357 -19.14 7.94 11.85
C ILE A 357 -18.54 6.81 11.02
N ASP A 358 -18.86 6.76 9.72
CA ASP A 358 -18.22 5.92 8.72
C ASP A 358 -17.50 6.83 7.68
N PRO A 359 -16.20 7.09 7.85
CA PRO A 359 -15.43 7.95 6.97
C PRO A 359 -14.87 7.24 5.73
N THR A 360 -15.37 6.06 5.37
CA THR A 360 -14.82 5.22 4.27
C THR A 360 -14.54 6.01 3.00
N TYR A 361 -15.50 6.82 2.54
CA TYR A 361 -15.30 7.62 1.31
C TYR A 361 -14.36 8.81 1.52
N MET A 362 -14.37 9.41 2.70
CA MET A 362 -13.47 10.51 3.06
C MET A 362 -12.00 10.05 3.13
N ILE A 363 -11.77 8.81 3.53
CA ILE A 363 -10.43 8.23 3.64
C ILE A 363 -9.82 7.93 2.27
N ARG A 364 -10.59 7.39 1.33
CA ARG A 364 -10.06 6.86 0.06
C ARG A 364 -10.21 7.78 -1.15
N ALA A 365 -11.07 8.79 -1.09
CA ALA A 365 -11.42 9.61 -2.24
C ALA A 365 -10.78 11.02 -2.23
N VAL A 366 -9.88 11.26 -1.29
CA VAL A 366 -9.17 12.53 -1.14
C VAL A 366 -7.83 12.53 -1.88
N PRO A 367 -7.27 13.70 -2.22
CA PRO A 367 -5.89 13.80 -2.68
C PRO A 367 -4.91 13.28 -1.61
N ALA A 368 -3.75 12.78 -2.05
CA ALA A 368 -2.69 12.38 -1.14
C ALA A 368 -2.13 13.58 -0.35
N ASN A 369 -1.80 13.35 0.93
CA ASN A 369 -1.04 14.30 1.71
C ASN A 369 0.42 14.42 1.23
N ALA A 370 1.20 15.32 1.83
CA ALA A 370 2.59 15.57 1.42
C ALA A 370 3.48 14.33 1.49
N THR A 371 3.29 13.50 2.53
CA THR A 371 4.08 12.27 2.72
C THR A 371 3.79 11.25 1.61
N ASP A 372 2.52 11.00 1.34
CA ASP A 372 2.12 10.08 0.28
C ASP A 372 2.44 10.61 -1.11
N ASN A 373 2.35 11.93 -1.36
CA ASN A 373 2.76 12.54 -2.63
C ASN A 373 4.25 12.31 -2.91
N SER A 374 5.12 12.59 -1.93
CA SER A 374 6.56 12.31 -2.07
C SER A 374 6.84 10.82 -2.30
N TYR A 375 6.13 9.97 -1.60
CA TYR A 375 6.26 8.53 -1.77
C TYR A 375 5.83 8.07 -3.17
N CYS A 376 4.69 8.56 -3.68
CA CYS A 376 4.20 8.26 -5.02
C CYS A 376 5.20 8.67 -6.11
N THR A 377 5.86 9.82 -5.94
CA THR A 377 6.90 10.31 -6.87
C THR A 377 8.08 9.33 -6.93
N LEU A 378 8.66 8.99 -5.78
CA LEU A 378 9.80 8.09 -5.71
C LEU A 378 9.46 6.68 -6.20
N LEU A 379 8.25 6.22 -5.93
CA LEU A 379 7.74 4.93 -6.39
C LEU A 379 7.62 4.88 -7.91
N ALA A 380 7.02 5.90 -8.51
CA ALA A 380 6.86 6.01 -9.96
C ALA A 380 8.21 6.07 -10.68
N HIS A 381 9.13 6.92 -10.22
CA HIS A 381 10.47 7.03 -10.79
C HIS A 381 11.26 5.73 -10.67
N SER A 382 11.19 5.06 -9.52
CA SER A 382 11.83 3.76 -9.33
C SER A 382 11.28 2.70 -10.29
N ALA A 383 9.97 2.68 -10.53
CA ALA A 383 9.34 1.79 -11.50
C ALA A 383 9.83 2.07 -12.93
N ILE A 384 9.90 3.35 -13.34
CA ILE A 384 10.43 3.76 -14.65
C ILE A 384 11.87 3.29 -14.82
N HIS A 385 12.74 3.53 -13.84
CA HIS A 385 14.14 3.13 -13.90
C HIS A 385 14.31 1.62 -14.10
N GLY A 386 13.49 0.81 -13.41
CA GLY A 386 13.52 -0.64 -13.53
C GLY A 386 13.07 -1.12 -14.91
N VAL A 387 11.95 -0.60 -15.39
CA VAL A 387 11.42 -0.93 -16.71
C VAL A 387 12.40 -0.52 -17.81
N MET A 388 12.89 0.71 -17.77
CA MET A 388 13.87 1.19 -18.77
C MET A 388 15.15 0.37 -18.77
N ALA A 389 15.59 -0.15 -17.61
CA ALA A 389 16.75 -1.05 -17.51
C ALA A 389 16.47 -2.46 -18.03
N GLY A 390 15.23 -2.81 -18.38
CA GLY A 390 14.83 -4.12 -18.94
C GLY A 390 14.36 -5.14 -17.90
N TYR A 391 14.18 -4.76 -16.64
CA TYR A 391 13.52 -5.62 -15.65
C TYR A 391 12.04 -5.76 -15.97
N THR A 392 11.46 -6.92 -15.65
CA THR A 392 10.05 -7.24 -15.91
C THR A 392 9.51 -8.21 -14.87
N GLY A 393 8.20 -8.25 -14.67
CA GLY A 393 7.56 -9.12 -13.69
C GLY A 393 7.88 -8.74 -12.24
N PHE A 394 8.02 -7.45 -11.97
CA PHE A 394 8.39 -6.96 -10.65
C PHE A 394 7.41 -5.89 -10.12
N VAL A 395 7.53 -5.68 -8.83
CA VAL A 395 6.89 -4.58 -8.10
C VAL A 395 7.98 -3.68 -7.54
N CYS A 396 7.74 -2.40 -7.48
CA CYS A 396 8.62 -1.46 -6.79
C CYS A 396 8.02 -1.07 -5.43
N GLY A 397 8.85 -1.06 -4.38
CA GLY A 397 8.43 -0.63 -3.05
C GLY A 397 9.60 -0.40 -2.10
N PRO A 398 9.39 0.33 -0.98
CA PRO A 398 10.42 0.56 0.02
C PRO A 398 10.57 -0.66 0.93
N ILE A 399 11.81 -1.03 1.20
CA ILE A 399 12.20 -2.03 2.19
C ILE A 399 13.29 -1.39 3.05
N ASN A 400 13.05 -1.28 4.35
CA ASN A 400 13.96 -0.62 5.28
C ASN A 400 14.42 0.77 4.80
N GLY A 401 13.47 1.57 4.32
CA GLY A 401 13.71 2.93 3.82
C GLY A 401 14.37 3.04 2.45
N ASN A 402 14.73 1.92 1.81
CA ASN A 402 15.32 1.89 0.47
C ASN A 402 14.33 1.31 -0.53
N TYR A 403 14.25 1.88 -1.73
CA TYR A 403 13.42 1.30 -2.80
C TYR A 403 14.10 0.06 -3.39
N ALA A 404 13.32 -0.97 -3.61
CA ALA A 404 13.77 -2.25 -4.13
C ALA A 404 12.82 -2.78 -5.23
N TYR A 405 13.36 -3.63 -6.11
CA TYR A 405 12.57 -4.42 -7.05
C TYR A 405 12.28 -5.78 -6.42
N ILE A 406 11.02 -6.14 -6.35
CA ILE A 406 10.50 -7.34 -5.69
C ILE A 406 9.76 -8.17 -6.75
N PRO A 407 9.97 -9.49 -6.84
CA PRO A 407 9.18 -10.33 -7.75
C PRO A 407 7.68 -10.14 -7.51
N VAL A 408 6.91 -9.92 -8.58
CA VAL A 408 5.47 -9.60 -8.46
C VAL A 408 4.67 -10.74 -7.82
N ASP A 409 5.10 -11.98 -8.01
CA ASP A 409 4.46 -13.16 -7.41
C ASP A 409 4.67 -13.26 -5.89
N GLU A 410 5.81 -12.79 -5.37
CA GLU A 410 6.03 -12.70 -3.91
C GLU A 410 5.07 -11.69 -3.28
N VAL A 411 4.91 -10.52 -3.90
CA VAL A 411 3.99 -9.48 -3.42
C VAL A 411 2.55 -9.96 -3.45
N ALA A 412 2.15 -10.65 -4.51
CA ALA A 412 0.79 -11.19 -4.64
C ALA A 412 0.43 -12.25 -3.58
N LYS A 413 1.43 -12.89 -2.96
CA LYS A 413 1.27 -13.91 -1.91
C LYS A 413 1.44 -13.36 -0.50
N ALA A 414 2.20 -12.29 -0.34
CA ALA A 414 2.54 -11.73 0.96
C ALA A 414 1.37 -10.96 1.55
N LYS A 415 1.07 -11.22 2.83
CA LYS A 415 0.07 -10.48 3.61
C LYS A 415 0.74 -9.82 4.80
N ASN A 416 0.28 -8.63 5.14
CA ASN A 416 0.71 -7.89 6.31
C ASN A 416 -0.47 -7.73 7.27
N LYS A 417 -0.47 -8.53 8.34
CA LYS A 417 -1.42 -8.37 9.45
C LYS A 417 -0.76 -7.63 10.59
N VAL A 418 -1.55 -7.00 11.45
CA VAL A 418 -1.03 -6.45 12.70
C VAL A 418 -0.49 -7.60 13.56
N ASP A 419 0.78 -7.54 13.94
CA ASP A 419 1.32 -8.46 14.95
C ASP A 419 0.90 -7.95 16.34
N THR A 420 -0.03 -8.67 16.94
CA THR A 420 -0.57 -8.35 18.26
C THR A 420 0.42 -8.59 19.41
N ARG A 421 1.60 -9.13 19.11
CA ARG A 421 2.73 -9.28 20.04
C ARG A 421 3.75 -8.16 19.91
N ASP A 422 3.62 -7.29 18.88
CA ASP A 422 4.50 -6.15 18.65
C ASP A 422 4.26 -5.05 19.71
N HIS A 423 5.32 -4.31 20.02
CA HIS A 423 5.28 -3.15 20.90
C HIS A 423 4.24 -2.10 20.49
N ARG A 424 3.95 -1.94 19.21
CA ARG A 424 2.90 -1.02 18.72
C ARG A 424 1.51 -1.37 19.23
N TRP A 425 1.16 -2.64 19.24
CA TRP A 425 -0.10 -3.09 19.81
C TRP A 425 -0.12 -2.93 21.33
N SER A 426 0.99 -3.23 22.00
CA SER A 426 1.15 -2.98 23.43
C SER A 426 0.98 -1.51 23.78
N TRP A 427 1.43 -0.60 22.92
CA TRP A 427 1.19 0.84 23.12
C TRP A 427 -0.27 1.23 22.92
N VAL A 428 -0.97 0.70 21.93
CA VAL A 428 -2.41 0.92 21.78
C VAL A 428 -3.14 0.53 23.07
N ARG A 429 -2.90 -0.66 23.58
CA ARG A 429 -3.52 -1.14 24.82
C ARG A 429 -3.19 -0.26 26.03
N SER A 430 -1.94 0.14 26.15
CA SER A 430 -1.47 1.02 27.24
C SER A 430 -2.11 2.42 27.20
N VAL A 431 -2.39 2.94 26.00
CA VAL A 431 -3.00 4.27 25.81
C VAL A 431 -4.50 4.22 26.05
N SER A 432 -5.19 3.18 25.53
CA SER A 432 -6.63 3.00 25.65
C SER A 432 -7.06 2.37 26.97
N ASN A 433 -6.14 1.67 27.65
CA ASN A 433 -6.43 0.86 28.83
C ASN A 433 -7.55 -0.17 28.61
N GLN A 434 -7.74 -0.59 27.37
CA GLN A 434 -8.80 -1.54 26.98
C GLN A 434 -8.53 -2.96 27.48
N PRO A 435 -9.57 -3.80 27.66
CA PRO A 435 -9.41 -5.19 28.07
C PRO A 435 -8.71 -6.04 27.01
N ASP A 436 -8.15 -7.16 27.45
CA ASP A 436 -7.51 -8.15 26.56
C ASP A 436 -8.51 -9.00 25.79
N PHE A 437 -9.78 -8.96 26.16
CA PHE A 437 -10.83 -9.83 25.65
C PHE A 437 -10.50 -11.33 25.77
N ILE A 438 -9.73 -11.71 26.79
CA ILE A 438 -9.44 -13.11 27.09
C ILE A 438 -10.59 -13.64 27.96
N LYS A 439 -11.30 -14.64 27.45
CA LYS A 439 -12.28 -15.36 28.26
C LYS A 439 -11.56 -16.12 29.36
N CYS A 440 -11.88 -15.81 30.64
CA CYS A 440 -11.37 -16.54 31.79
C CYS A 440 -12.01 -17.93 31.88
#